data_8629d3a967ff12cd11db244c421a5d7d
#
_entry.id   8629d3a967ff12cd11db244c421a5d7d
#
_cell.length_a   1.000
_cell.length_b   1.000
_cell.length_c   1.000
_cell.angle_alpha   90.00
_cell.angle_beta   90.00
_cell.angle_gamma   90.00
#
_symmetry.space_group_name_H-M   'P 1'
#
loop_
_entity.id
_entity.type
_entity.pdbx_description
1 polymer ?
#
loop_
_entity_poly.entity_id
_entity_poly.type
_entity_poly.pdbx_seq_one_letter_code
_entity_poly.pdbx_strand_id
1 'polypeptide(L)'
;MNNSEGKNFLVDVLKILPDDLDCLIQAPSLENSTIQAMMLDSEFDYFKSIYLDKERKMDFINEDVDHSIGNYIQHIQIRKGVELLFEGFNGVEHGTLSKLVNIPAWFKEKYIPDTCRRSSEW
;
A
#
# COMPACT_ATOMS: atom_id res chain seq x y z
N MET A 1 20.44 -12.81 -1.14
CA MET A 1 20.05 -12.37 -1.24
C MET A 1 19.10 -11.76 -1.66
N ASN A 2 18.51 -11.89 -1.49
CA ASN A 2 17.42 -11.45 -2.26
C ASN A 2 16.53 -10.55 -1.51
N ASN A 3 16.47 -9.32 -1.91
CA ASN A 3 15.65 -8.31 -1.25
C ASN A 3 14.28 -8.17 -1.85
N SER A 4 13.92 -9.07 -2.76
CA SER A 4 12.66 -8.92 -3.48
C SER A 4 11.44 -9.03 -2.56
N GLU A 5 11.53 -9.78 -1.48
CA GLU A 5 10.39 -9.92 -0.58
C GLU A 5 9.98 -8.60 0.05
N GLY A 6 10.94 -7.85 0.56
CA GLY A 6 10.66 -6.54 1.12
C GLY A 6 10.13 -5.57 0.08
N LYS A 7 10.71 -5.60 -1.11
CA LYS A 7 10.29 -4.72 -2.19
C LYS A 7 8.89 -5.03 -2.67
N ASN A 8 8.44 -6.27 -2.53
CA ASN A 8 7.14 -6.69 -3.02
C ASN A 8 6.04 -6.65 -1.98
N PHE A 9 6.34 -6.18 -0.78
CA PHE A 9 5.35 -6.17 0.29
C PHE A 9 4.10 -5.38 -0.10
N LEU A 10 4.27 -4.14 -0.55
CA LEU A 10 3.12 -3.32 -0.96
C LEU A 10 2.36 -3.95 -2.12
N VAL A 11 3.09 -4.52 -3.09
CA VAL A 11 2.47 -5.23 -4.20
C VAL A 11 1.58 -6.36 -3.68
N ASP A 12 2.11 -7.16 -2.76
CA ASP A 12 1.36 -8.30 -2.23
C ASP A 12 0.18 -7.85 -1.38
N VAL A 13 0.33 -6.75 -0.63
CA VAL A 13 -0.81 -6.16 0.09
C VAL A 13 -1.91 -5.79 -0.89
N LEU A 14 -1.57 -5.11 -1.98
CA LEU A 14 -2.57 -4.71 -2.96
C LEU A 14 -3.23 -5.91 -3.63
N LYS A 15 -2.48 -7.00 -3.80
CA LYS A 15 -3.04 -8.21 -4.40
C LYS A 15 -4.10 -8.88 -3.52
N ILE A 16 -3.97 -8.80 -2.21
CA ILE A 16 -4.93 -9.44 -1.32
C ILE A 16 -6.09 -8.51 -0.95
N LEU A 17 -6.00 -7.23 -1.24
CA LEU A 17 -7.07 -6.27 -0.98
C LEU A 17 -8.05 -6.22 -2.15
N PRO A 18 -9.31 -5.81 -1.90
CA PRO A 18 -10.28 -5.66 -2.99
C PRO A 18 -9.91 -4.51 -3.92
N ASP A 19 -10.69 -4.35 -4.99
CA ASP A 19 -10.56 -3.20 -5.86
C ASP A 19 -11.33 -2.00 -5.28
N ASP A 20 -11.20 -0.84 -5.91
CA ASP A 20 -11.89 0.39 -5.54
C ASP A 20 -11.49 0.84 -4.14
N LEU A 21 -10.23 1.21 -4.04
CA LEU A 21 -9.60 1.60 -2.78
C LEU A 21 -9.31 3.09 -2.76
N ASP A 22 -9.47 3.70 -1.60
CA ASP A 22 -9.07 5.08 -1.35
C ASP A 22 -7.77 5.07 -0.57
N CYS A 23 -6.76 5.72 -1.13
CA CYS A 23 -5.43 5.74 -0.53
C CYS A 23 -5.04 7.17 -0.17
N LEU A 24 -4.40 7.32 1.01
CA LEU A 24 -3.71 8.54 1.40
C LEU A 24 -2.23 8.21 1.48
N ILE A 25 -1.42 8.97 0.74
CA ILE A 25 0.01 8.67 0.60
C ILE A 25 0.84 9.90 0.93
N GLN A 26 1.84 9.71 1.79
CA GLN A 26 2.85 10.72 2.05
C GLN A 26 4.15 10.25 1.39
N ALA A 27 4.50 10.90 0.27
CA ALA A 27 5.66 10.49 -0.52
C ALA A 27 6.30 11.72 -1.16
N PRO A 28 6.92 12.60 -0.35
CA PRO A 28 7.41 13.89 -0.88
C PRO A 28 8.55 13.73 -1.87
N SER A 29 9.29 12.63 -1.84
CA SER A 29 10.42 12.41 -2.75
C SER A 29 10.06 11.61 -3.99
N LEU A 30 8.81 11.21 -4.13
CA LEU A 30 8.41 10.38 -5.26
C LEU A 30 8.34 11.21 -6.54
N GLU A 31 9.06 10.75 -7.56
CA GLU A 31 9.07 11.38 -8.87
C GLU A 31 8.72 10.35 -9.93
N ASN A 32 7.46 10.00 -10.00
CA ASN A 32 6.97 9.02 -10.97
C ASN A 32 5.72 9.60 -11.63
N SER A 33 5.81 9.85 -12.93
CA SER A 33 4.75 10.55 -13.63
C SER A 33 3.44 9.79 -13.67
N THR A 34 3.50 8.46 -13.76
CA THR A 34 2.29 7.64 -13.78
C THR A 34 1.53 7.76 -12.46
N ILE A 35 2.25 7.65 -11.35
CA ILE A 35 1.64 7.75 -10.03
C ILE A 35 1.20 9.19 -9.74
N GLN A 36 2.03 10.16 -10.11
CA GLN A 36 1.69 11.57 -9.90
C GLN A 36 0.41 11.97 -10.64
N ALA A 37 0.17 11.38 -11.81
CA ALA A 37 -1.04 11.63 -12.57
C ALA A 37 -2.29 11.15 -11.85
N MET A 38 -2.15 10.20 -10.92
CA MET A 38 -3.28 9.69 -10.12
C MET A 38 -3.50 10.50 -8.85
N MET A 39 -2.53 11.33 -8.46
CA MET A 39 -2.58 12.03 -7.18
C MET A 39 -3.49 13.24 -7.22
N LEU A 40 -4.28 13.39 -6.17
CA LEU A 40 -5.13 14.55 -5.93
C LEU A 40 -4.81 15.12 -4.56
N ASP A 41 -5.09 16.41 -4.39
CA ASP A 41 -4.93 17.02 -3.08
C ASP A 41 -5.91 16.39 -2.10
N SER A 42 -5.47 16.27 -0.86
CA SER A 42 -6.32 15.75 0.22
C SER A 42 -6.57 16.85 1.25
N GLU A 43 -7.47 16.57 2.18
CA GLU A 43 -7.73 17.49 3.28
C GLU A 43 -6.62 17.44 4.34
N PHE A 44 -5.69 16.52 4.22
CA PHE A 44 -4.60 16.36 5.17
C PHE A 44 -3.30 16.91 4.58
N ASP A 45 -2.65 17.81 5.31
CA ASP A 45 -1.37 18.35 4.88
C ASP A 45 -0.36 17.22 4.69
N TYR A 46 0.47 17.35 3.67
CA TYR A 46 1.55 16.40 3.35
C TYR A 46 1.08 15.07 2.77
N PHE A 47 -0.23 14.85 2.63
CA PHE A 47 -0.77 13.63 2.06
C PHE A 47 -1.47 13.92 0.74
N LYS A 48 -1.30 13.02 -0.22
CA LYS A 48 -2.05 13.03 -1.47
C LYS A 48 -3.04 11.88 -1.49
N SER A 49 -4.14 12.08 -2.17
CA SER A 49 -5.20 11.10 -2.31
C SER A 49 -5.06 10.39 -3.65
N ILE A 50 -5.21 9.07 -3.66
CA ILE A 50 -5.25 8.28 -4.88
C ILE A 50 -6.41 7.31 -4.78
N TYR A 51 -7.26 7.29 -5.81
CA TYR A 51 -8.31 6.30 -5.92
C TYR A 51 -7.84 5.17 -6.83
N LEU A 52 -7.86 3.94 -6.34
CA LEU A 52 -7.41 2.77 -7.09
C LEU A 52 -8.60 1.88 -7.46
N ASP A 53 -9.15 2.11 -8.66
CA ASP A 53 -10.05 1.12 -9.24
C ASP A 53 -9.20 -0.04 -9.75
N LYS A 54 -9.83 -1.03 -10.35
CA LYS A 54 -9.12 -2.23 -10.80
C LYS A 54 -7.96 -1.90 -11.73
N GLU A 55 -8.19 -1.00 -12.67
CA GLU A 55 -7.18 -0.64 -13.66
C GLU A 55 -6.03 0.14 -13.05
N ARG A 56 -6.35 1.16 -12.25
CA ARG A 56 -5.30 1.95 -11.59
C ARG A 56 -4.52 1.14 -10.58
N LYS A 57 -5.17 0.20 -9.92
CA LYS A 57 -4.49 -0.70 -9.00
C LYS A 57 -3.44 -1.52 -9.72
N MET A 58 -3.78 -2.04 -10.91
CA MET A 58 -2.80 -2.77 -11.72
C MET A 58 -1.66 -1.87 -12.17
N ASP A 59 -1.98 -0.65 -12.59
CA ASP A 59 -0.94 0.30 -12.99
C ASP A 59 -0.01 0.61 -11.82
N PHE A 60 -0.57 0.81 -10.63
CA PHE A 60 0.23 1.07 -9.44
C PHE A 60 1.14 -0.12 -9.11
N ILE A 61 0.59 -1.32 -9.17
CA ILE A 61 1.37 -2.54 -8.93
C ILE A 61 2.54 -2.63 -9.92
N ASN A 62 2.27 -2.40 -11.18
CA ASN A 62 3.31 -2.48 -12.21
C ASN A 62 4.40 -1.44 -11.98
N GLU A 63 4.03 -0.22 -11.60
CA GLU A 63 5.02 0.82 -11.31
C GLU A 63 5.84 0.47 -10.08
N ASP A 64 5.21 -0.13 -9.06
CA ASP A 64 5.94 -0.52 -7.87
C ASP A 64 6.93 -1.64 -8.17
N VAL A 65 6.52 -2.61 -8.99
CA VAL A 65 7.42 -3.70 -9.42
C VAL A 65 8.62 -3.14 -10.19
N ASP A 66 8.35 -2.23 -11.13
CA ASP A 66 9.38 -1.74 -12.03
C ASP A 66 10.27 -0.67 -11.39
N HIS A 67 9.73 0.15 -10.48
CA HIS A 67 10.43 1.34 -9.99
C HIS A 67 10.46 1.46 -8.48
N SER A 68 10.02 0.44 -7.76
CA SER A 68 10.07 0.39 -6.29
C SER A 68 9.40 1.61 -5.65
N ILE A 69 8.18 1.89 -6.10
CA ILE A 69 7.42 3.08 -5.65
C ILE A 69 7.27 3.09 -4.13
N GLY A 70 7.02 1.91 -3.53
CA GLY A 70 6.84 1.81 -2.08
C GLY A 70 7.99 2.37 -1.28
N ASN A 71 9.22 2.29 -1.81
CA ASN A 71 10.39 2.79 -1.10
C ASN A 71 10.33 4.29 -0.84
N TYR A 72 9.56 5.02 -1.63
CA TYR A 72 9.43 6.48 -1.50
C TYR A 72 8.23 6.88 -0.64
N ILE A 73 7.44 5.92 -0.18
CA ILE A 73 6.24 6.20 0.59
C ILE A 73 6.58 6.17 2.08
N GLN A 74 6.50 7.33 2.73
CA GLN A 74 6.77 7.42 4.16
C GLN A 74 5.60 6.89 4.98
N HIS A 75 4.38 7.10 4.48
CA HIS A 75 3.18 6.68 5.18
C HIS A 75 2.07 6.46 4.15
N ILE A 76 1.36 5.36 4.27
CA ILE A 76 0.22 5.09 3.41
C ILE A 76 -0.92 4.53 4.24
N GLN A 77 -2.13 5.00 3.94
CA GLN A 77 -3.37 4.43 4.48
C GLN A 77 -4.23 4.00 3.31
N ILE A 78 -4.72 2.78 3.35
CA ILE A 78 -5.59 2.25 2.31
C ILE A 78 -6.94 1.93 2.92
N ARG A 79 -7.98 2.53 2.36
CA ARG A 79 -9.35 2.40 2.87
C ARG A 79 -10.27 1.89 1.77
N LYS A 80 -11.35 1.25 2.20
CA LYS A 80 -12.48 0.97 1.33
C LYS A 80 -13.71 1.56 2.00
N GLY A 81 -14.23 2.63 1.40
CA GLY A 81 -15.25 3.42 2.08
C GLY A 81 -14.70 4.01 3.36
N VAL A 82 -15.37 3.74 4.47
CA VAL A 82 -14.94 4.26 5.78
C VAL A 82 -13.97 3.32 6.49
N GLU A 83 -13.72 2.14 5.92
CA GLU A 83 -12.94 1.12 6.63
C GLU A 83 -11.48 1.19 6.26
N LEU A 84 -10.62 1.39 7.26
CA LEU A 84 -9.18 1.33 7.08
C LEU A 84 -8.77 -0.14 6.96
N LEU A 85 -8.16 -0.48 5.82
CA LEU A 85 -7.76 -1.86 5.56
C LEU A 85 -6.28 -2.10 5.77
N PHE A 86 -5.45 -1.10 5.52
CA PHE A 86 -3.99 -1.25 5.65
C PHE A 86 -3.36 0.09 5.97
N GLU A 87 -2.31 0.03 6.79
CA GLU A 87 -1.48 1.19 7.07
C GLU A 87 -0.01 0.76 7.05
N GLY A 88 0.80 1.46 6.25
CA GLY A 88 2.21 1.14 6.09
C GLY A 88 3.10 2.34 6.37
N PHE A 89 4.35 2.05 6.74
CA PHE A 89 5.30 3.06 7.22
C PHE A 89 6.70 2.82 6.66
N ASN A 90 7.47 3.90 6.61
CA ASN A 90 8.93 3.86 6.38
C ASN A 90 9.30 3.12 5.10
N GLY A 91 8.80 3.61 3.96
CA GLY A 91 9.08 2.95 2.69
C GLY A 91 8.28 1.68 2.51
N VAL A 92 7.19 1.56 3.27
CA VAL A 92 6.34 0.38 3.34
C VAL A 92 7.17 -0.88 3.62
N GLU A 93 8.13 -0.73 4.54
CA GLU A 93 8.91 -1.87 5.02
C GLU A 93 8.12 -2.71 6.00
N HIS A 94 7.14 -2.11 6.66
CA HIS A 94 6.25 -2.83 7.57
C HIS A 94 4.89 -2.12 7.60
N GLY A 95 3.90 -2.83 8.10
CA GLY A 95 2.55 -2.29 8.16
C GLY A 95 1.60 -3.14 8.98
N THR A 96 0.35 -2.69 9.03
CA THR A 96 -0.72 -3.36 9.77
C THR A 96 -1.93 -3.54 8.86
N LEU A 97 -2.47 -4.77 8.84
CA LEU A 97 -3.70 -5.08 8.09
C LEU A 97 -4.88 -5.15 9.04
N SER A 98 -6.02 -4.67 8.57
CA SER A 98 -7.28 -4.76 9.29
C SER A 98 -7.64 -6.21 9.62
N LYS A 99 -8.28 -6.40 10.77
CA LYS A 99 -8.84 -7.71 11.13
C LYS A 99 -9.92 -8.16 10.16
N LEU A 100 -10.45 -7.24 9.36
CA LEU A 100 -11.48 -7.54 8.37
C LEU A 100 -10.93 -8.12 7.07
N VAL A 101 -9.62 -7.98 6.84
CA VAL A 101 -9.01 -8.48 5.63
C VAL A 101 -8.83 -9.99 5.70
N ASN A 102 -9.24 -10.68 4.64
CA ASN A 102 -9.04 -12.12 4.53
C ASN A 102 -7.62 -12.37 4.03
N ILE A 103 -6.78 -12.91 4.92
CA ILE A 103 -5.35 -13.05 4.64
C ILE A 103 -5.05 -14.49 4.22
N PRO A 104 -4.61 -14.71 2.97
CA PRO A 104 -4.27 -16.06 2.53
C PRO A 104 -3.03 -16.61 3.21
N ALA A 105 -2.90 -17.93 3.22
CA ALA A 105 -1.80 -18.59 3.92
C ALA A 105 -0.43 -18.15 3.40
N TRP A 106 -0.29 -17.99 2.06
CA TRP A 106 0.99 -17.59 1.48
C TRP A 106 1.46 -16.23 1.99
N PHE A 107 0.49 -15.31 2.22
CA PHE A 107 0.82 -13.98 2.74
C PHE A 107 1.25 -14.08 4.20
N LYS A 108 0.53 -14.87 5.00
CA LYS A 108 0.88 -15.06 6.40
C LYS A 108 2.29 -15.61 6.56
N GLU A 109 2.63 -16.60 5.77
CA GLU A 109 3.95 -17.22 5.85
C GLU A 109 5.06 -16.26 5.46
N LYS A 110 4.77 -15.38 4.51
CA LYS A 110 5.79 -14.49 3.98
C LYS A 110 6.01 -13.27 4.87
N TYR A 111 4.98 -12.75 5.49
CA TYR A 111 5.03 -11.43 6.12
C TYR A 111 4.65 -11.38 7.59
N ILE A 112 3.86 -12.30 8.10
CA ILE A 112 3.34 -12.19 9.46
C ILE A 112 4.13 -13.10 10.39
N PRO A 113 4.57 -12.60 11.55
CA PRO A 113 4.29 -11.28 12.14
C PRO A 113 5.37 -10.24 11.91
N ASP A 114 6.46 -10.58 11.24
CA ASP A 114 7.67 -9.74 11.25
C ASP A 114 7.49 -8.46 10.45
N THR A 115 6.99 -8.56 9.23
CA THR A 115 6.82 -7.39 8.36
C THR A 115 5.44 -6.79 8.52
N CYS A 116 4.43 -7.63 8.73
CA CYS A 116 3.05 -7.20 8.79
C CYS A 116 2.38 -7.76 10.03
N ARG A 117 1.58 -6.94 10.67
CA ARG A 117 0.77 -7.35 11.81
C ARG A 117 -0.70 -7.24 11.47
N ARG A 118 -1.49 -8.04 12.15
CA ARG A 118 -2.94 -7.93 12.03
C ARG A 118 -3.46 -7.08 13.17
N SER A 119 -4.29 -6.09 12.81
CA SER A 119 -4.86 -5.22 13.83
C SER A 119 -5.82 -5.99 14.74
N SER A 120 -5.80 -5.67 16.04
CA SER A 120 -6.78 -6.21 16.97
C SER A 120 -7.99 -5.29 17.11
N GLU A 121 -7.91 -4.08 16.55
CA GLU A 121 -8.95 -3.07 16.75
C GLU A 121 -9.70 -2.71 15.48
N TRP A 122 -9.07 -2.77 14.34
CA TRP A 122 -9.70 -2.35 13.08
C TRP A 122 -9.36 -3.27 11.92
#